data_0bfff0eec34989bb383babe1d35b86b8
#
_entry.id   0bfff0eec34989bb383babe1d35b86b8
#
_cell.length_a   1.000
_cell.length_b   1.000
_cell.length_c   1.000
_cell.angle_alpha   90.00
_cell.angle_beta   90.00
_cell.angle_gamma   90.00
#
_symmetry.space_group_name_H-M   'P 1'
#
loop_
_entity.id
_entity.type
_entity.pdbx_description
1 polymer ?
#
loop_
_entity_poly.entity_id
_entity_poly.type
_entity_poly.pdbx_seq_one_letter_code
_entity_poly.pdbx_strand_id
1 'polypeptide(L)'
;MTITRRELYRLTVAAAAGAILPKAAFAFGGPSGAHTIYKVQGHIGEVELNPYKIAPLTAVIHDGGYVLRRVRVRIVPKPNGQEIAYRVSDSQVMTHGGIPVFGLYPDYVNQVQVSYDRLWGGRTEHFDETYKIYAAPAWRNLTGSAGDSSAFPRTTVRIAANGKFSDRLYYVNNIAGVSGGTRKAVWNSPEGGALQWSSEPVNWITDTKGEIRWYLKPDSFFDVNSIWNGGIMMGFQQNDNGAITWGYGQHYVKYDIMGRKIWNRRLPFAYSDFSHSLDAAQNGHYFLRVSSSNLKRADGRNVHTVRDLIIEVNAEGAVVDQ
;
A
#
# COMPACT_ATOMS: atom_id res chain seq x y z
N MET A 1 -13.43 -38.80 22.88
CA MET A 1 -12.14 -38.16 22.75
C MET A 1 -12.30 -37.10 21.68
N THR A 2 -12.43 -35.84 22.08
CA THR A 2 -12.77 -34.73 21.15
C THR A 2 -11.45 -34.10 20.71
N ILE A 3 -11.07 -34.32 19.46
CA ILE A 3 -9.86 -33.73 18.89
C ILE A 3 -10.12 -32.25 18.66
N THR A 4 -9.32 -31.39 19.24
CA THR A 4 -9.44 -29.95 19.06
C THR A 4 -8.92 -29.52 17.67
N ARG A 5 -9.42 -28.38 17.13
CA ARG A 5 -8.94 -27.82 15.86
C ARG A 5 -7.40 -27.65 15.80
N ARG A 6 -6.78 -27.42 16.95
CA ARG A 6 -5.29 -27.32 17.09
C ARG A 6 -4.59 -28.68 16.90
N GLU A 7 -5.20 -29.76 17.37
CA GLU A 7 -4.63 -31.10 17.22
C GLU A 7 -4.81 -31.62 15.79
N LEU A 8 -5.91 -31.27 15.12
CA LEU A 8 -6.11 -31.57 13.70
C LEU A 8 -5.06 -30.87 12.84
N TYR A 9 -4.70 -29.60 13.14
CA TYR A 9 -3.64 -28.85 12.46
C TYR A 9 -2.25 -29.50 12.67
N ARG A 10 -1.98 -30.04 13.86
CA ARG A 10 -0.72 -30.75 14.15
C ARG A 10 -0.58 -32.07 13.38
N LEU A 11 -1.67 -32.80 13.22
CA LEU A 11 -1.68 -34.05 12.46
C LEU A 11 -1.52 -33.81 10.96
N THR A 12 -2.10 -32.74 10.42
CA THR A 12 -1.92 -32.36 9.01
C THR A 12 -0.52 -31.82 8.70
N VAL A 13 0.09 -31.07 9.61
CA VAL A 13 1.47 -30.56 9.43
C VAL A 13 2.51 -31.66 9.58
N ALA A 14 2.32 -32.63 10.50
CA ALA A 14 3.24 -33.77 10.66
C ALA A 14 3.17 -34.75 9.48
N ALA A 15 2.01 -34.93 8.85
CA ALA A 15 1.86 -35.76 7.67
C ALA A 15 2.34 -35.12 6.36
N ALA A 16 2.41 -33.75 6.32
CA ALA A 16 2.90 -33.02 5.15
C ALA A 16 4.42 -32.83 5.11
N ALA A 17 5.12 -33.08 6.20
CA ALA A 17 6.58 -32.94 6.26
C ALA A 17 7.36 -34.02 5.48
N GLY A 18 6.69 -35.04 4.92
CA GLY A 18 7.33 -36.14 4.23
C GLY A 18 7.35 -36.09 2.70
N ALA A 19 6.68 -35.17 2.04
CA ALA A 19 6.57 -35.22 0.57
C ALA A 19 6.15 -33.89 -0.08
N ILE A 20 6.71 -32.76 0.30
CA ILE A 20 6.58 -31.54 -0.49
C ILE A 20 7.93 -31.19 -1.06
N LEU A 21 8.25 -31.82 -2.20
CA LEU A 21 9.13 -31.18 -3.16
C LEU A 21 8.51 -29.82 -3.49
N PRO A 22 9.25 -28.70 -3.36
CA PRO A 22 8.73 -27.42 -3.73
C PRO A 22 8.31 -27.49 -5.19
N LYS A 23 7.01 -27.36 -5.47
CA LYS A 23 6.57 -27.06 -6.82
C LYS A 23 7.21 -25.71 -7.16
N ALA A 24 8.25 -25.76 -7.99
CA ALA A 24 8.83 -24.58 -8.56
C ALA A 24 7.70 -23.86 -9.29
N ALA A 25 7.21 -22.77 -8.71
CA ALA A 25 6.34 -21.86 -9.40
C ALA A 25 7.21 -21.16 -10.45
N PHE A 26 7.17 -21.68 -11.67
CA PHE A 26 7.74 -20.98 -12.82
C PHE A 26 6.87 -19.77 -13.06
N ALA A 27 7.21 -18.65 -12.44
CA ALA A 27 6.74 -17.38 -12.89
C ALA A 27 7.48 -17.09 -14.20
N PHE A 28 6.78 -17.12 -15.31
CA PHE A 28 7.29 -16.63 -16.58
C PHE A 28 7.50 -15.12 -16.39
N GLY A 29 8.74 -14.75 -16.07
CA GLY A 29 9.17 -13.38 -16.04
C GLY A 29 9.28 -12.83 -17.46
N GLY A 30 9.08 -11.53 -17.62
CA GLY A 30 9.45 -10.82 -18.83
C GLY A 30 10.95 -11.01 -19.17
N PRO A 31 11.45 -10.40 -20.24
CA PRO A 31 12.72 -10.74 -20.88
C PRO A 31 14.01 -10.52 -20.09
N SER A 32 13.95 -10.26 -18.82
CA SER A 32 15.13 -9.94 -18.00
C SER A 32 15.36 -10.89 -16.84
N GLY A 33 15.64 -12.14 -17.12
CA GLY A 33 16.42 -12.90 -16.18
C GLY A 33 15.68 -13.89 -15.28
N ALA A 34 16.42 -14.90 -14.86
CA ALA A 34 16.00 -15.92 -13.95
C ALA A 34 15.65 -15.33 -12.58
N HIS A 35 14.44 -15.60 -12.09
CA HIS A 35 14.07 -15.28 -10.72
C HIS A 35 14.88 -16.16 -9.76
N THR A 36 15.69 -15.54 -8.93
CA THR A 36 16.37 -16.25 -7.86
C THR A 36 15.39 -16.45 -6.70
N ILE A 37 14.99 -17.70 -6.47
CA ILE A 37 14.18 -18.07 -5.30
C ILE A 37 15.14 -18.20 -4.11
N TYR A 38 14.98 -17.34 -3.12
CA TYR A 38 15.74 -17.43 -1.88
C TYR A 38 14.95 -18.26 -0.87
N LYS A 39 15.60 -19.31 -0.37
CA LYS A 39 15.03 -20.13 0.70
C LYS A 39 14.89 -19.29 1.95
N VAL A 40 13.68 -19.25 2.50
CA VAL A 40 13.43 -18.66 3.81
C VAL A 40 14.18 -19.47 4.87
N GLN A 41 14.97 -18.80 5.69
CA GLN A 41 15.66 -19.38 6.83
C GLN A 41 15.10 -18.73 8.08
N GLY A 42 14.48 -19.52 8.95
CA GLY A 42 13.92 -18.96 10.17
C GLY A 42 13.09 -19.95 10.98
N HIS A 43 12.72 -19.55 12.19
CA HIS A 43 12.00 -20.35 13.18
C HIS A 43 10.49 -20.05 13.19
N ILE A 44 10.01 -19.20 12.29
CA ILE A 44 8.61 -18.87 12.08
C ILE A 44 8.17 -19.21 10.65
N GLY A 45 7.08 -18.64 10.16
CA GLY A 45 6.48 -19.02 8.88
C GLY A 45 7.22 -18.50 7.65
N GLU A 46 6.62 -18.71 6.50
CA GLU A 46 7.12 -18.30 5.19
C GLU A 46 7.07 -16.80 4.98
N VAL A 47 7.87 -16.29 4.03
CA VAL A 47 7.81 -14.89 3.60
C VAL A 47 6.83 -14.76 2.44
N GLU A 48 5.83 -13.92 2.59
CA GLU A 48 4.92 -13.52 1.52
C GLU A 48 5.25 -12.10 1.05
N LEU A 49 5.69 -11.97 -0.20
CA LEU A 49 5.92 -10.68 -0.84
C LEU A 49 4.62 -10.05 -1.33
N ASN A 50 4.49 -8.72 -1.18
CA ASN A 50 3.35 -7.97 -1.63
C ASN A 50 2.01 -8.62 -1.23
N PRO A 51 1.78 -8.87 0.06
CA PRO A 51 0.66 -9.70 0.53
C PRO A 51 -0.70 -9.15 0.10
N TYR A 52 -0.81 -7.84 -0.04
CA TYR A 52 -2.05 -7.16 -0.42
C TYR A 52 -2.10 -6.70 -1.88
N LYS A 53 -1.11 -7.06 -2.70
CA LYS A 53 -1.03 -6.87 -4.16
C LYS A 53 -0.85 -5.43 -4.65
N ILE A 54 -0.81 -4.44 -3.77
CA ILE A 54 -0.71 -3.02 -4.14
C ILE A 54 0.55 -2.29 -3.64
N ALA A 55 1.38 -2.97 -2.84
CA ALA A 55 2.61 -2.42 -2.28
C ALA A 55 3.80 -3.39 -2.47
N PRO A 56 4.38 -3.49 -3.68
CA PRO A 56 5.32 -4.55 -4.05
C PRO A 56 6.62 -4.59 -3.24
N LEU A 57 7.03 -3.49 -2.60
CA LEU A 57 8.23 -3.44 -1.77
C LEU A 57 7.93 -3.69 -0.29
N THR A 58 6.87 -4.47 -0.02
CA THR A 58 6.50 -4.95 1.31
C THR A 58 6.48 -6.47 1.35
N ALA A 59 6.60 -7.03 2.54
CA ALA A 59 6.43 -8.46 2.77
C ALA A 59 5.82 -8.71 4.15
N VAL A 60 5.30 -9.91 4.35
CA VAL A 60 4.97 -10.43 5.69
C VAL A 60 5.78 -11.70 5.91
N ILE A 61 6.47 -11.77 7.04
CA ILE A 61 7.07 -13.01 7.54
C ILE A 61 6.02 -13.61 8.47
N HIS A 62 5.31 -14.63 8.00
CA HIS A 62 4.21 -15.23 8.74
C HIS A 62 4.64 -15.75 10.12
N ASP A 63 3.77 -15.65 11.10
CA ASP A 63 4.10 -16.03 12.50
C ASP A 63 4.21 -17.54 12.72
N GLY A 64 3.80 -18.36 11.74
CA GLY A 64 3.82 -19.81 11.85
C GLY A 64 2.86 -20.36 12.92
N GLY A 65 1.90 -19.56 13.38
CA GLY A 65 0.95 -19.89 14.44
C GLY A 65 1.50 -19.64 15.87
N TYR A 66 2.64 -18.97 15.97
CA TYR A 66 3.21 -18.55 17.24
C TYR A 66 2.72 -17.17 17.65
N VAL A 67 2.74 -16.90 18.94
CA VAL A 67 2.57 -15.53 19.45
C VAL A 67 3.93 -14.87 19.48
N LEU A 68 4.06 -13.77 18.73
CA LEU A 68 5.29 -12.98 18.67
C LEU A 68 5.14 -11.70 19.49
N ARG A 69 6.22 -11.30 20.17
CA ARG A 69 6.31 -10.09 21.00
C ARG A 69 7.62 -9.37 20.78
N ARG A 70 7.67 -8.10 21.16
CA ARG A 70 8.88 -7.26 21.10
C ARG A 70 9.56 -7.26 19.73
N VAL A 71 8.78 -7.34 18.68
CA VAL A 71 9.26 -7.47 17.31
C VAL A 71 9.97 -6.19 16.87
N ARG A 72 11.16 -6.36 16.28
CA ARG A 72 11.93 -5.32 15.62
C ARG A 72 12.32 -5.79 14.22
N VAL A 73 12.29 -4.86 13.29
CA VAL A 73 12.68 -5.10 11.89
C VAL A 73 13.76 -4.10 11.53
N ARG A 74 14.78 -4.57 10.81
CA ARG A 74 15.85 -3.76 10.25
C ARG A 74 16.11 -4.19 8.82
N ILE A 75 15.92 -3.30 7.87
CA ILE A 75 16.35 -3.48 6.49
C ILE A 75 17.81 -3.03 6.41
N VAL A 76 18.71 -3.97 6.19
CA VAL A 76 20.14 -3.69 6.06
C VAL A 76 20.36 -2.85 4.80
N PRO A 77 21.02 -1.70 4.89
CA PRO A 77 21.23 -0.86 3.72
C PRO A 77 22.13 -1.55 2.70
N LYS A 78 21.83 -1.36 1.42
CA LYS A 78 22.78 -1.67 0.36
C LYS A 78 23.98 -0.67 0.42
N PRO A 79 25.09 -0.92 -0.27
CA PRO A 79 26.20 0.04 -0.30
C PRO A 79 25.71 1.45 -0.63
N ASN A 80 26.06 2.42 0.20
CA ASN A 80 25.62 3.82 0.15
C ASN A 80 24.10 4.04 0.33
N GLY A 81 23.35 3.01 0.74
CA GLY A 81 21.92 3.10 1.00
C GLY A 81 21.60 3.65 2.39
N GLN A 82 20.31 3.82 2.64
CA GLN A 82 19.78 4.22 3.95
C GLN A 82 19.19 3.01 4.67
N GLU A 83 19.49 2.88 5.95
CA GLU A 83 18.87 1.91 6.84
C GLU A 83 17.41 2.29 7.10
N ILE A 84 16.54 1.29 7.18
CA ILE A 84 15.19 1.43 7.74
C ILE A 84 15.08 0.44 8.91
N ALA A 85 14.81 0.97 10.10
CA ALA A 85 14.62 0.15 11.29
C ALA A 85 13.42 0.64 12.10
N TYR A 86 12.58 -0.29 12.56
CA TYR A 86 11.37 0.04 13.31
C TYR A 86 10.95 -1.10 14.25
N ARG A 87 10.06 -0.75 15.18
CA ARG A 87 9.37 -1.71 16.03
C ARG A 87 8.00 -2.02 15.45
N VAL A 88 7.59 -3.27 15.58
CA VAL A 88 6.26 -3.73 15.20
C VAL A 88 5.45 -3.96 16.47
N SER A 89 4.28 -3.37 16.54
CA SER A 89 3.37 -3.60 17.66
C SER A 89 2.71 -4.98 17.58
N ASP A 90 2.29 -5.50 18.72
CA ASP A 90 1.56 -6.77 18.78
C ASP A 90 0.28 -6.75 17.94
N SER A 91 -0.40 -5.60 17.89
CA SER A 91 -1.58 -5.43 17.04
C SER A 91 -1.24 -5.50 15.56
N GLN A 92 -0.10 -4.96 15.13
CA GLN A 92 0.35 -5.07 13.73
C GLN A 92 0.70 -6.52 13.38
N VAL A 93 1.38 -7.25 14.27
CA VAL A 93 1.65 -8.69 14.08
C VAL A 93 0.35 -9.45 13.90
N MET A 94 -0.63 -9.22 14.77
CA MET A 94 -1.95 -9.88 14.67
C MET A 94 -2.70 -9.48 13.39
N THR A 95 -2.66 -8.21 13.01
CA THR A 95 -3.35 -7.69 11.83
C THR A 95 -2.85 -8.32 10.54
N HIS A 96 -1.53 -8.57 10.45
CA HIS A 96 -0.90 -9.10 9.26
C HIS A 96 -0.65 -10.62 9.31
N GLY A 97 -0.92 -11.27 10.44
CA GLY A 97 -0.64 -12.70 10.65
C GLY A 97 0.86 -13.01 10.63
N GLY A 98 1.68 -12.06 11.07
CA GLY A 98 3.12 -12.15 11.08
C GLY A 98 3.82 -10.80 11.18
N ILE A 99 5.10 -10.78 10.89
CA ILE A 99 5.95 -9.58 10.96
C ILE A 99 5.82 -8.79 9.65
N PRO A 100 5.20 -7.59 9.65
CA PRO A 100 5.16 -6.74 8.47
C PRO A 100 6.54 -6.15 8.17
N VAL A 101 6.98 -6.32 6.94
CA VAL A 101 8.24 -5.81 6.40
C VAL A 101 7.94 -4.71 5.40
N PHE A 102 8.42 -3.51 5.68
CA PHE A 102 8.26 -2.32 4.85
C PHE A 102 9.62 -1.76 4.46
N GLY A 103 9.73 -1.27 3.24
CA GLY A 103 10.90 -0.50 2.82
C GLY A 103 12.00 -1.33 2.16
N LEU A 104 11.63 -2.41 1.46
CA LEU A 104 12.57 -3.18 0.64
C LEU A 104 13.12 -2.34 -0.52
N TYR A 105 14.38 -2.59 -0.90
CA TYR A 105 14.94 -2.05 -2.14
C TYR A 105 14.42 -2.85 -3.33
N PRO A 106 14.00 -2.20 -4.42
CA PRO A 106 13.66 -2.88 -5.67
C PRO A 106 14.91 -3.43 -6.36
N ASP A 107 14.71 -4.50 -7.15
CA ASP A 107 15.77 -5.21 -7.89
C ASP A 107 16.98 -5.54 -7.01
N TYR A 108 16.71 -6.03 -5.81
CA TYR A 108 17.74 -6.29 -4.82
C TYR A 108 17.39 -7.45 -3.89
N VAL A 109 18.41 -8.20 -3.48
CA VAL A 109 18.30 -9.20 -2.42
C VAL A 109 18.46 -8.51 -1.08
N ASN A 110 17.36 -8.12 -0.50
CA ASN A 110 17.34 -7.43 0.78
C ASN A 110 17.72 -8.40 1.92
N GLN A 111 18.59 -7.96 2.81
CA GLN A 111 18.81 -8.60 4.09
C GLN A 111 17.89 -7.93 5.12
N VAL A 112 16.94 -8.69 5.63
CA VAL A 112 15.97 -8.24 6.62
C VAL A 112 16.29 -8.92 7.93
N GLN A 113 16.82 -8.16 8.87
CA GLN A 113 17.07 -8.62 10.23
C GLN A 113 15.81 -8.42 11.07
N VAL A 114 15.40 -9.46 11.76
CA VAL A 114 14.27 -9.43 12.68
C VAL A 114 14.69 -9.95 14.04
N SER A 115 14.22 -9.28 15.08
CA SER A 115 14.40 -9.70 16.46
C SER A 115 13.03 -9.81 17.11
N TYR A 116 12.74 -10.90 17.76
CA TYR A 116 11.44 -11.14 18.38
C TYR A 116 11.49 -12.17 19.50
N ASP A 117 10.51 -12.13 20.35
CA ASP A 117 10.22 -13.20 21.30
C ASP A 117 9.10 -14.07 20.76
N ARG A 118 9.32 -15.36 20.73
CA ARG A 118 8.34 -16.39 20.39
C ARG A 118 7.79 -17.03 21.64
N LEU A 119 6.47 -16.95 21.81
CA LEU A 119 5.78 -17.58 22.94
C LEU A 119 5.12 -18.88 22.47
N TRP A 120 5.46 -19.98 23.13
CA TRP A 120 4.91 -21.28 22.84
C TRP A 120 4.89 -22.18 24.08
N GLY A 121 3.73 -22.77 24.41
CA GLY A 121 3.60 -23.71 25.50
C GLY A 121 4.02 -23.16 26.89
N GLY A 122 3.81 -21.85 27.12
CA GLY A 122 4.20 -21.16 28.34
C GLY A 122 5.68 -20.79 28.44
N ARG A 123 6.45 -21.03 27.38
CA ARG A 123 7.86 -20.64 27.27
C ARG A 123 8.00 -19.43 26.37
N THR A 124 8.98 -18.59 26.67
CA THR A 124 9.40 -17.46 25.83
C THR A 124 10.82 -17.70 25.39
N GLU A 125 11.03 -17.68 24.10
CA GLU A 125 12.35 -17.82 23.47
C GLU A 125 12.63 -16.60 22.62
N HIS A 126 13.85 -16.07 22.69
CA HIS A 126 14.29 -14.92 21.92
C HIS A 126 15.02 -15.39 20.64
N PHE A 127 14.71 -14.74 19.52
CA PHE A 127 15.34 -15.02 18.22
C PHE A 127 15.81 -13.73 17.57
N ASP A 128 17.03 -13.81 17.01
CA ASP A 128 17.58 -12.85 16.05
C ASP A 128 17.84 -13.59 14.74
N GLU A 129 17.16 -13.18 13.68
CA GLU A 129 17.19 -13.87 12.39
C GLU A 129 17.44 -12.90 11.23
N THR A 130 17.98 -13.42 10.16
CA THR A 130 18.17 -12.68 8.91
C THR A 130 17.50 -13.41 7.75
N TYR A 131 16.54 -12.75 7.14
CA TYR A 131 15.85 -13.20 5.93
C TYR A 131 16.46 -12.55 4.70
N LYS A 132 16.65 -13.34 3.63
CA LYS A 132 17.05 -12.84 2.32
C LYS A 132 15.81 -12.75 1.45
N ILE A 133 15.39 -11.52 1.12
CA ILE A 133 14.15 -11.26 0.39
C ILE A 133 14.48 -10.51 -0.89
N TYR A 134 14.28 -11.16 -2.04
CA TYR A 134 14.40 -10.48 -3.32
C TYR A 134 13.07 -9.75 -3.63
N ALA A 135 13.16 -8.45 -3.89
CA ALA A 135 12.06 -7.67 -4.42
C ALA A 135 12.33 -7.33 -5.89
N ALA A 136 11.33 -7.53 -6.75
CA ALA A 136 11.46 -7.24 -8.17
C ALA A 136 11.70 -5.75 -8.43
N PRO A 137 12.19 -5.37 -9.63
CA PRO A 137 12.32 -3.98 -10.03
C PRO A 137 11.03 -3.20 -9.82
N ALA A 138 11.13 -1.93 -9.42
CA ALA A 138 9.98 -1.06 -9.35
C ALA A 138 9.42 -0.87 -10.76
N TRP A 139 8.17 -1.26 -10.92
CA TRP A 139 7.50 -1.30 -12.21
C TRP A 139 6.09 -0.74 -12.10
N ARG A 140 5.67 -0.01 -13.11
CA ARG A 140 4.29 0.46 -13.25
C ARG A 140 3.75 0.05 -14.61
N ASN A 141 2.52 -0.43 -14.64
CA ASN A 141 1.81 -0.68 -15.88
C ASN A 141 1.24 0.64 -16.39
N LEU A 142 1.76 1.11 -17.50
CA LEU A 142 1.12 2.20 -18.23
C LEU A 142 0.14 1.58 -19.22
N THR A 143 -1.15 1.69 -18.95
CA THR A 143 -2.19 1.25 -19.86
C THR A 143 -2.23 2.18 -21.06
N GLY A 144 -1.81 1.71 -22.22
CA GLY A 144 -2.11 2.32 -23.50
C GLY A 144 -1.01 3.00 -24.28
N SER A 145 0.26 2.90 -23.86
CA SER A 145 1.38 3.41 -24.67
C SER A 145 2.40 2.32 -24.91
N ALA A 146 2.39 1.75 -26.10
CA ALA A 146 3.52 0.94 -26.56
C ALA A 146 4.76 1.84 -26.67
N GLY A 147 5.74 1.61 -25.81
CA GLY A 147 7.03 2.30 -25.84
C GLY A 147 7.33 3.25 -24.70
N ASP A 148 6.40 3.55 -23.81
CA ASP A 148 6.71 4.36 -22.65
C ASP A 148 7.39 3.53 -21.56
N SER A 149 8.42 4.13 -20.96
CA SER A 149 9.15 3.53 -19.84
C SER A 149 8.19 3.30 -18.67
N SER A 150 7.98 2.05 -18.33
CA SER A 150 7.29 1.66 -17.11
C SER A 150 8.10 1.90 -15.84
N ALA A 151 9.30 2.46 -15.96
CA ALA A 151 10.14 2.79 -14.84
C ALA A 151 9.65 4.04 -14.10
N PHE A 152 9.86 4.06 -12.79
CA PHE A 152 9.65 5.26 -11.99
C PHE A 152 10.65 6.35 -12.35
N PRO A 153 10.29 7.64 -12.15
CA PRO A 153 11.21 8.73 -12.32
C PRO A 153 12.46 8.56 -11.45
N ARG A 154 13.62 8.84 -12.03
CA ARG A 154 14.87 8.82 -11.25
C ARG A 154 14.90 9.99 -10.29
N THR A 155 15.18 9.71 -9.04
CA THR A 155 15.39 10.74 -8.03
C THR A 155 16.87 11.12 -8.00
N THR A 156 17.15 12.42 -8.10
CA THR A 156 18.51 12.96 -7.95
C THR A 156 18.61 13.74 -6.66
N VAL A 157 19.47 13.29 -5.76
CA VAL A 157 19.77 14.02 -4.52
C VAL A 157 20.82 15.09 -4.81
N ARG A 158 20.41 16.36 -4.77
CA ARG A 158 21.31 17.49 -5.00
C ARG A 158 21.99 17.96 -3.72
N ILE A 159 21.27 17.86 -2.61
CA ILE A 159 21.77 18.22 -1.28
C ILE A 159 21.55 17.01 -0.38
N ALA A 160 22.65 16.52 0.19
CA ALA A 160 22.57 15.39 1.10
C ALA A 160 21.84 15.80 2.38
N ALA A 161 20.89 14.96 2.82
CA ALA A 161 20.24 15.16 4.10
C ALA A 161 21.23 14.98 5.25
N ASN A 162 21.12 15.80 6.27
CA ASN A 162 21.96 15.74 7.46
C ASN A 162 21.15 15.87 8.76
N GLY A 163 21.79 15.56 9.89
CA GLY A 163 21.18 15.66 11.20
C GLY A 163 19.85 14.90 11.30
N LYS A 164 18.83 15.55 11.85
CA LYS A 164 17.50 14.96 12.10
C LYS A 164 16.70 14.58 10.84
N PHE A 165 17.20 14.90 9.64
CA PHE A 165 16.57 14.59 8.37
C PHE A 165 17.24 13.43 7.63
N SER A 166 18.34 12.90 8.15
CA SER A 166 19.17 11.89 7.46
C SER A 166 18.52 10.52 7.32
N ASP A 167 17.52 10.23 8.13
CA ASP A 167 16.79 8.95 8.20
C ASP A 167 15.33 9.05 7.75
N ARG A 168 14.92 10.20 7.22
CA ARG A 168 13.53 10.40 6.78
C ARG A 168 13.23 9.70 5.48
N LEU A 169 11.93 9.42 5.32
CA LEU A 169 11.33 8.96 4.08
C LEU A 169 10.40 10.06 3.56
N TYR A 170 10.37 10.21 2.24
CA TYR A 170 9.57 11.23 1.57
C TYR A 170 8.52 10.57 0.69
N TYR A 171 7.26 10.87 0.97
CA TYR A 171 6.16 10.44 0.13
C TYR A 171 6.02 11.39 -1.05
N VAL A 172 6.03 10.83 -2.26
CA VAL A 172 5.89 11.58 -3.51
C VAL A 172 4.57 11.20 -4.14
N ASN A 173 3.71 12.20 -4.28
CA ASN A 173 2.43 12.08 -4.97
C ASN A 173 2.56 12.73 -6.34
N ASN A 174 2.36 11.94 -7.39
CA ASN A 174 2.46 12.41 -8.77
C ASN A 174 1.50 11.65 -9.67
N ILE A 175 1.31 12.18 -10.85
CA ILE A 175 0.66 11.50 -11.98
C ILE A 175 1.69 11.27 -13.06
N ALA A 176 1.52 10.21 -13.85
CA ALA A 176 2.38 10.00 -15.00
C ALA A 176 2.33 11.24 -15.91
N GLY A 177 3.43 11.97 -15.96
CA GLY A 177 3.60 13.11 -16.85
C GLY A 177 3.70 12.59 -18.28
N VAL A 178 2.64 12.67 -19.02
CA VAL A 178 2.53 11.90 -20.22
C VAL A 178 2.58 12.73 -21.45
N SER A 179 3.44 12.35 -22.33
CA SER A 179 3.28 12.59 -23.75
C SER A 179 1.99 11.92 -24.24
N GLY A 180 0.93 12.67 -24.37
CA GLY A 180 -0.21 12.37 -25.24
C GLY A 180 -1.12 11.16 -24.98
N GLY A 181 -0.68 10.15 -24.27
CA GLY A 181 -1.40 8.86 -24.25
C GLY A 181 -2.18 8.52 -22.98
N THR A 182 -1.82 9.05 -21.82
CA THR A 182 -2.36 8.63 -20.53
C THR A 182 -3.26 9.66 -19.87
N ARG A 183 -3.46 10.82 -20.48
CA ARG A 183 -4.50 11.76 -20.09
C ARG A 183 -5.67 11.59 -21.03
N LYS A 184 -6.62 10.80 -20.64
CA LYS A 184 -7.90 10.73 -21.33
C LYS A 184 -8.93 11.43 -20.48
N ALA A 185 -9.79 12.22 -21.09
CA ALA A 185 -11.06 12.51 -20.47
C ALA A 185 -11.80 11.18 -20.34
N VAL A 186 -12.06 10.75 -19.11
CA VAL A 186 -12.80 9.52 -18.85
C VAL A 186 -14.28 9.80 -19.11
N TRP A 187 -14.70 10.98 -18.79
CA TRP A 187 -16.04 11.45 -18.96
C TRP A 187 -16.04 12.97 -19.10
N ASN A 188 -16.79 13.46 -20.08
CA ASN A 188 -16.98 14.90 -20.24
C ASN A 188 -17.98 15.40 -19.20
N SER A 189 -17.58 15.41 -17.95
CA SER A 189 -18.37 15.98 -16.88
C SER A 189 -18.24 17.50 -16.94
N PRO A 190 -19.33 18.24 -17.11
CA PRO A 190 -19.29 19.70 -17.01
C PRO A 190 -18.93 20.18 -15.63
N GLU A 191 -18.96 19.30 -14.63
CA GLU A 191 -18.65 19.58 -13.24
C GLU A 191 -17.14 19.54 -12.94
N GLY A 192 -16.36 18.88 -13.79
CA GLY A 192 -14.93 18.71 -13.57
C GLY A 192 -14.62 17.65 -12.50
N GLY A 193 -13.51 17.79 -11.78
CA GLY A 193 -13.10 16.89 -10.72
C GLY A 193 -12.33 15.66 -11.19
N ALA A 194 -12.30 14.61 -10.36
CA ALA A 194 -11.45 13.43 -10.61
C ALA A 194 -11.85 12.65 -11.86
N LEU A 195 -13.12 12.69 -12.25
CA LEU A 195 -13.62 11.99 -13.43
C LEU A 195 -13.42 12.74 -14.75
N GLN A 196 -13.14 14.03 -14.70
CA GLN A 196 -12.92 14.82 -15.91
C GLN A 196 -11.67 14.34 -16.66
N TRP A 197 -10.67 13.90 -15.93
CA TRP A 197 -9.40 13.44 -16.47
C TRP A 197 -9.04 12.09 -15.87
N SER A 198 -8.45 11.23 -16.66
CA SER A 198 -7.85 10.01 -16.17
C SER A 198 -6.35 10.02 -16.41
N SER A 199 -5.59 9.76 -15.38
CA SER A 199 -4.15 9.63 -15.43
C SER A 199 -3.71 8.54 -14.47
N GLU A 200 -2.72 7.74 -14.88
CA GLU A 200 -2.16 6.76 -13.97
C GLU A 200 -1.45 7.45 -12.81
N PRO A 201 -1.75 7.01 -11.59
CA PRO A 201 -1.08 7.52 -10.41
C PRO A 201 0.36 7.01 -10.35
N VAL A 202 1.28 7.88 -9.93
CA VAL A 202 2.68 7.56 -9.70
C VAL A 202 3.02 7.99 -8.29
N ASN A 203 2.78 7.10 -7.35
CA ASN A 203 2.97 7.37 -5.93
C ASN A 203 4.05 6.45 -5.38
N TRP A 204 5.05 7.02 -4.75
CA TRP A 204 6.13 6.25 -4.13
C TRP A 204 6.68 6.94 -2.89
N ILE A 205 7.39 6.17 -2.10
CA ILE A 205 8.21 6.68 -1.00
C ILE A 205 9.67 6.51 -1.39
N THR A 206 10.44 7.58 -1.24
CA THR A 206 11.88 7.58 -1.44
C THR A 206 12.60 7.86 -0.13
N ASP A 207 13.79 7.29 0.01
CA ASP A 207 14.69 7.62 1.11
C ASP A 207 15.58 8.84 0.78
N THR A 208 16.42 9.26 1.73
CA THR A 208 17.32 10.41 1.57
C THR A 208 18.47 10.17 0.59
N LYS A 209 18.62 8.94 0.09
CA LYS A 209 19.58 8.57 -0.95
C LYS A 209 18.94 8.51 -2.35
N GLY A 210 17.64 8.79 -2.43
CA GLY A 210 16.89 8.77 -3.67
C GLY A 210 16.38 7.39 -4.09
N GLU A 211 16.53 6.41 -3.22
CA GLU A 211 16.07 5.04 -3.50
C GLU A 211 14.59 4.88 -3.21
N ILE A 212 13.88 4.19 -4.11
CA ILE A 212 12.48 3.84 -3.91
C ILE A 212 12.40 2.79 -2.81
N ARG A 213 11.59 3.05 -1.79
CA ARG A 213 11.39 2.15 -0.65
C ARG A 213 9.94 1.66 -0.53
N TRP A 214 9.06 2.19 -1.29
CA TRP A 214 7.67 1.80 -1.43
C TRP A 214 7.08 2.44 -2.69
N TYR A 215 6.14 1.79 -3.32
CA TYR A 215 5.33 2.40 -4.37
C TYR A 215 3.94 1.76 -4.43
N LEU A 216 2.98 2.54 -4.92
CA LEU A 216 1.61 2.09 -5.14
C LEU A 216 1.52 1.41 -6.50
N LYS A 217 1.01 0.18 -6.51
CA LYS A 217 0.61 -0.57 -7.70
C LYS A 217 -0.91 -0.66 -7.75
N PRO A 218 -1.60 0.22 -8.49
CA PRO A 218 -3.04 0.38 -8.38
C PRO A 218 -3.87 -0.62 -9.20
N ASP A 219 -3.27 -1.52 -9.97
CA ASP A 219 -3.91 -2.37 -10.97
C ASP A 219 -5.12 -3.17 -10.48
N SER A 220 -5.21 -3.42 -9.17
CA SER A 220 -6.30 -4.21 -8.59
C SER A 220 -7.58 -3.42 -8.30
N PHE A 221 -7.52 -2.10 -8.33
CA PHE A 221 -8.66 -1.25 -7.95
C PHE A 221 -8.85 -0.03 -8.86
N PHE A 222 -7.86 0.35 -9.64
CA PHE A 222 -7.88 1.49 -10.54
C PHE A 222 -7.83 1.04 -12.00
N ASP A 223 -8.72 1.58 -12.81
CA ASP A 223 -8.74 1.40 -14.25
C ASP A 223 -8.92 2.75 -14.93
N VAL A 224 -7.91 3.19 -15.63
CA VAL A 224 -7.87 4.48 -16.33
C VAL A 224 -9.01 4.66 -17.34
N ASN A 225 -9.60 3.59 -17.82
CA ASN A 225 -10.69 3.63 -18.79
C ASN A 225 -12.09 3.53 -18.17
N SER A 226 -12.15 3.32 -16.84
CA SER A 226 -13.41 3.15 -16.12
C SER A 226 -13.95 4.48 -15.62
N ILE A 227 -15.23 4.75 -15.88
CA ILE A 227 -15.94 5.91 -15.29
C ILE A 227 -16.18 5.74 -13.78
N TRP A 228 -16.03 4.54 -13.25
CA TRP A 228 -16.25 4.24 -11.83
C TRP A 228 -14.94 4.17 -11.04
N ASN A 229 -13.93 3.53 -11.63
CA ASN A 229 -12.66 3.22 -10.97
C ASN A 229 -11.47 3.98 -11.57
N GLY A 230 -11.72 4.91 -12.48
CA GLY A 230 -10.70 5.75 -13.12
C GLY A 230 -10.64 7.15 -12.53
N GLY A 231 -10.20 8.08 -13.34
CA GLY A 231 -10.04 9.46 -12.95
C GLY A 231 -8.63 9.79 -12.46
N ILE A 232 -8.49 10.91 -11.79
CA ILE A 232 -7.22 11.30 -11.15
C ILE A 232 -7.29 10.92 -9.68
N MET A 233 -6.23 10.27 -9.18
CA MET A 233 -6.07 10.08 -7.74
C MET A 233 -5.61 11.38 -7.10
N MET A 234 -6.31 11.82 -6.07
CA MET A 234 -6.09 13.08 -5.37
C MET A 234 -6.17 12.92 -3.86
N GLY A 235 -5.72 13.95 -3.14
CA GLY A 235 -5.89 14.02 -1.71
C GLY A 235 -5.11 12.95 -0.94
N PHE A 236 -3.94 12.55 -1.45
CA PHE A 236 -3.09 11.63 -0.71
C PHE A 236 -2.60 12.25 0.58
N GLN A 237 -2.96 11.63 1.68
CA GLN A 237 -2.54 12.03 3.01
C GLN A 237 -2.13 10.84 3.85
N GLN A 238 -1.07 11.01 4.61
CA GLN A 238 -0.73 10.12 5.69
C GLN A 238 -1.50 10.56 6.94
N ASN A 239 -2.24 9.63 7.52
CA ASN A 239 -2.97 9.85 8.77
C ASN A 239 -2.07 9.53 9.98
N ASP A 240 -2.47 10.00 11.15
CA ASP A 240 -1.71 9.84 12.41
C ASP A 240 -1.36 8.39 12.76
N ASN A 241 -2.17 7.45 12.35
CA ASN A 241 -1.94 6.01 12.56
C ASN A 241 -1.08 5.35 11.46
N GLY A 242 -0.47 6.13 10.57
CA GLY A 242 0.36 5.64 9.46
C GLY A 242 -0.43 5.10 8.26
N ALA A 243 -1.75 5.12 8.30
CA ALA A 243 -2.57 4.79 7.14
C ALA A 243 -2.54 5.93 6.11
N ILE A 244 -2.81 5.59 4.85
CA ILE A 244 -2.87 6.54 3.74
C ILE A 244 -4.30 6.62 3.24
N THR A 245 -4.80 7.84 3.04
CA THR A 245 -6.10 8.11 2.43
C THR A 245 -5.94 8.85 1.12
N TRP A 246 -6.83 8.58 0.17
CA TRP A 246 -6.96 9.32 -1.09
C TRP A 246 -8.34 9.11 -1.70
N GLY A 247 -8.68 9.95 -2.68
CA GLY A 247 -9.87 9.80 -3.49
C GLY A 247 -9.55 9.60 -4.96
N TYR A 248 -10.46 8.96 -5.69
CA TYR A 248 -10.40 8.82 -7.14
C TYR A 248 -11.80 8.52 -7.68
N GLY A 249 -12.14 9.14 -8.82
CA GLY A 249 -13.46 8.94 -9.42
C GLY A 249 -14.60 9.20 -8.44
N GLN A 250 -15.38 8.17 -8.18
CA GLN A 250 -16.49 8.17 -7.22
C GLN A 250 -16.14 7.51 -5.88
N HIS A 251 -14.85 7.32 -5.61
CA HIS A 251 -14.37 6.60 -4.42
C HIS A 251 -13.46 7.45 -3.56
N TYR A 252 -13.48 7.16 -2.27
CA TYR A 252 -12.48 7.57 -1.31
C TYR A 252 -12.07 6.38 -0.46
N VAL A 253 -10.80 6.28 -0.13
CA VAL A 253 -10.23 5.05 0.37
C VAL A 253 -9.23 5.28 1.49
N LYS A 254 -9.03 4.23 2.30
CA LYS A 254 -8.00 4.17 3.31
C LYS A 254 -7.31 2.82 3.28
N TYR A 255 -5.99 2.86 3.22
CA TYR A 255 -5.12 1.69 3.25
C TYR A 255 -4.01 1.88 4.28
N ASP A 256 -3.48 0.82 4.84
CA ASP A 256 -2.24 0.91 5.58
C ASP A 256 -1.02 0.88 4.64
N ILE A 257 0.15 1.15 5.19
CA ILE A 257 1.39 1.22 4.39
C ILE A 257 1.79 -0.13 3.79
N MET A 258 1.30 -1.24 4.33
CA MET A 258 1.50 -2.57 3.76
C MET A 258 0.62 -2.82 2.52
N GLY A 259 -0.36 -1.95 2.27
CA GLY A 259 -1.32 -2.08 1.20
C GLY A 259 -2.61 -2.81 1.58
N ARG A 260 -2.82 -3.11 2.87
CA ARG A 260 -4.07 -3.70 3.35
C ARG A 260 -5.18 -2.66 3.31
N LYS A 261 -6.26 -3.01 2.62
CA LYS A 261 -7.44 -2.17 2.56
C LYS A 261 -8.12 -2.09 3.94
N ILE A 262 -8.22 -0.88 4.48
CA ILE A 262 -9.00 -0.61 5.69
C ILE A 262 -10.46 -0.40 5.28
N TRP A 263 -10.69 0.48 4.33
CA TRP A 263 -11.98 0.62 3.66
C TRP A 263 -11.83 1.25 2.26
N ASN A 264 -12.83 0.99 1.41
CA ASN A 264 -13.04 1.64 0.13
C ASN A 264 -14.53 2.00 0.07
N ARG A 265 -14.83 3.26 -0.05
CA ARG A 265 -16.18 3.81 0.00
C ARG A 265 -16.49 4.57 -1.26
N ARG A 266 -17.73 4.48 -1.69
CA ARG A 266 -18.27 5.34 -2.74
C ARG A 266 -18.80 6.62 -2.14
N LEU A 267 -18.76 7.69 -2.92
CA LEU A 267 -19.45 8.93 -2.56
C LEU A 267 -20.94 8.63 -2.36
N PRO A 268 -21.58 9.23 -1.35
CA PRO A 268 -23.03 9.13 -1.15
C PRO A 268 -23.79 9.59 -2.39
N PHE A 269 -24.98 9.02 -2.63
CA PHE A 269 -25.71 9.15 -3.89
C PHE A 269 -25.98 10.59 -4.36
N ALA A 270 -26.13 11.53 -3.44
CA ALA A 270 -26.40 12.95 -3.76
C ALA A 270 -25.16 13.71 -4.25
N TYR A 271 -24.01 13.10 -4.19
CA TYR A 271 -22.72 13.71 -4.52
C TYR A 271 -22.02 12.94 -5.61
N SER A 272 -21.32 13.69 -6.43
CA SER A 272 -20.55 13.14 -7.52
C SER A 272 -19.18 13.78 -7.57
N ASP A 273 -18.26 13.10 -8.23
CA ASP A 273 -16.98 13.61 -8.66
C ASP A 273 -16.10 14.17 -7.53
N PHE A 274 -15.35 13.29 -6.92
CA PHE A 274 -14.34 13.65 -5.91
C PHE A 274 -13.34 14.67 -6.48
N SER A 275 -13.00 15.70 -5.71
CA SER A 275 -12.12 16.77 -6.15
C SER A 275 -11.08 17.16 -5.11
N HIS A 276 -9.82 17.15 -5.49
CA HIS A 276 -8.62 17.69 -4.87
C HIS A 276 -8.24 17.14 -3.50
N SER A 277 -9.12 17.17 -2.49
CA SER A 277 -8.72 16.83 -1.12
C SER A 277 -9.68 15.90 -0.41
N LEU A 278 -9.10 15.13 0.47
CA LEU A 278 -9.74 14.29 1.45
C LEU A 278 -8.96 14.50 2.75
N ASP A 279 -9.57 15.14 3.72
CA ASP A 279 -8.91 15.53 4.96
C ASP A 279 -9.48 14.77 6.15
N ALA A 280 -8.63 14.14 6.93
CA ALA A 280 -9.02 13.45 8.16
C ALA A 280 -9.23 14.48 9.28
N ALA A 281 -10.38 14.43 9.95
CA ALA A 281 -10.66 15.21 11.14
C ALA A 281 -10.25 14.45 12.43
N GLN A 282 -10.04 15.17 13.51
CA GLN A 282 -9.60 14.60 14.80
C GLN A 282 -10.63 13.64 15.42
N ASN A 283 -11.91 13.81 15.10
CA ASN A 283 -13.01 12.96 15.60
C ASN A 283 -13.20 11.65 14.80
N GLY A 284 -12.28 11.34 13.86
CA GLY A 284 -12.39 10.17 12.98
C GLY A 284 -13.30 10.37 11.77
N HIS A 285 -13.83 11.57 11.57
CA HIS A 285 -14.55 11.98 10.37
C HIS A 285 -13.59 12.36 9.25
N TYR A 286 -14.16 12.61 8.07
CA TYR A 286 -13.42 13.04 6.90
C TYR A 286 -14.16 14.17 6.19
N PHE A 287 -13.42 15.18 5.76
CA PHE A 287 -13.92 16.21 4.86
C PHE A 287 -13.59 15.83 3.42
N LEU A 288 -14.62 15.83 2.58
CA LEU A 288 -14.49 15.51 1.16
C LEU A 288 -14.94 16.73 0.35
N ARG A 289 -14.14 17.09 -0.64
CA ARG A 289 -14.55 18.09 -1.61
C ARG A 289 -15.17 17.39 -2.81
N VAL A 290 -16.44 17.73 -3.10
CA VAL A 290 -17.27 17.02 -4.07
C VAL A 290 -18.15 17.99 -4.86
N SER A 291 -18.80 17.48 -5.91
CA SER A 291 -19.88 18.16 -6.62
C SER A 291 -21.23 17.62 -6.17
N SER A 292 -22.26 18.47 -6.31
CA SER A 292 -23.65 18.05 -6.17
C SER A 292 -24.49 18.65 -7.30
N SER A 293 -25.25 17.82 -7.98
CA SER A 293 -26.18 18.27 -9.03
C SER A 293 -27.47 18.85 -8.47
N ASN A 294 -27.73 18.69 -7.19
CA ASN A 294 -29.00 19.02 -6.57
C ASN A 294 -28.87 19.50 -5.12
N LEU A 295 -27.90 20.39 -4.88
CA LEU A 295 -27.75 20.99 -3.55
C LEU A 295 -28.94 21.89 -3.25
N LYS A 296 -29.64 21.64 -2.14
CA LYS A 296 -30.69 22.52 -1.65
C LYS A 296 -30.07 23.53 -0.70
N ARG A 297 -30.10 24.79 -1.12
CA ARG A 297 -29.65 25.93 -0.29
C ARG A 297 -30.66 26.25 0.82
N ALA A 298 -30.23 27.03 1.79
CA ALA A 298 -31.08 27.51 2.89
C ALA A 298 -32.31 28.32 2.40
N ASP A 299 -32.24 29.00 1.25
CA ASP A 299 -33.33 29.70 0.60
C ASP A 299 -34.33 28.77 -0.15
N GLY A 300 -34.10 27.44 -0.09
CA GLY A 300 -34.92 26.41 -0.74
C GLY A 300 -34.64 26.17 -2.21
N ARG A 301 -33.72 26.90 -2.85
CA ARG A 301 -33.36 26.72 -4.24
C ARG A 301 -32.44 25.54 -4.42
N ASN A 302 -32.67 24.74 -5.45
CA ASN A 302 -31.72 23.74 -5.90
C ASN A 302 -30.65 24.42 -6.75
N VAL A 303 -29.40 24.09 -6.49
CA VAL A 303 -28.25 24.58 -7.25
C VAL A 303 -27.37 23.41 -7.66
N HIS A 304 -26.77 23.54 -8.82
CA HIS A 304 -25.75 22.69 -9.30
C HIS A 304 -24.40 23.25 -8.84
N THR A 305 -23.60 22.46 -8.16
CA THR A 305 -22.27 22.89 -7.71
C THR A 305 -21.19 22.24 -8.54
N VAL A 306 -20.14 22.99 -8.79
CA VAL A 306 -18.96 22.51 -9.51
C VAL A 306 -17.80 22.47 -8.54
N ARG A 307 -17.51 21.32 -7.94
CA ARG A 307 -16.35 21.09 -7.06
C ARG A 307 -16.27 21.90 -5.78
N ASP A 308 -17.30 22.60 -5.41
CA ASP A 308 -17.23 23.61 -4.34
C ASP A 308 -18.04 23.24 -3.10
N LEU A 309 -18.52 22.00 -3.06
CA LEU A 309 -19.19 21.48 -1.90
C LEU A 309 -18.20 20.69 -1.04
N ILE A 310 -18.15 21.03 0.23
CA ILE A 310 -17.43 20.24 1.23
C ILE A 310 -18.46 19.49 2.06
N ILE A 311 -18.32 18.19 2.14
CA ILE A 311 -19.15 17.36 3.01
C ILE A 311 -18.29 16.76 4.11
N GLU A 312 -18.86 16.67 5.31
CA GLU A 312 -18.31 15.90 6.41
C GLU A 312 -18.97 14.53 6.44
N VAL A 313 -18.16 13.48 6.42
CA VAL A 313 -18.61 12.10 6.59
C VAL A 313 -18.07 11.52 7.89
N ASN A 314 -18.91 10.79 8.60
CA ASN A 314 -18.50 10.13 9.83
C ASN A 314 -17.63 8.88 9.58
N ALA A 315 -17.24 8.20 10.68
CA ALA A 315 -16.41 7.01 10.61
C ALA A 315 -17.02 5.86 9.78
N GLU A 316 -18.34 5.82 9.64
CA GLU A 316 -19.08 4.84 8.84
C GLU A 316 -19.30 5.27 7.39
N GLY A 317 -19.03 6.55 7.07
CA GLY A 317 -19.17 7.12 5.73
C GLY A 317 -20.53 7.79 5.48
N ALA A 318 -21.34 7.99 6.51
CA ALA A 318 -22.56 8.77 6.41
C ALA A 318 -22.24 10.27 6.42
N VAL A 319 -22.92 11.05 5.57
CA VAL A 319 -22.82 12.52 5.57
C VAL A 319 -23.48 13.06 6.84
N VAL A 320 -22.76 13.86 7.60
CA VAL A 320 -23.22 14.46 8.85
C VAL A 320 -23.32 15.97 8.74
N ASP A 321 -22.60 16.59 7.79
CA ASP A 321 -22.67 18.03 7.50
C ASP A 321 -22.27 18.33 6.05
N GLN A 322 -22.67 19.53 5.56
CA GLN A 322 -22.34 20.01 4.22
C GLN A 322 -22.33 21.54 4.14
#